data_b6e07e0674d3cea324cd6b4e37febd65
#
_entry.id   b6e07e0674d3cea324cd6b4e37febd65
#
_cell.length_a   1.000
_cell.length_b   1.000
_cell.length_c   1.000
_cell.angle_alpha   90.00
_cell.angle_beta   90.00
_cell.angle_gamma   90.00
#
_symmetry.space_group_name_H-M   'P 1'
#
loop_
_entity.id
_entity.type
_entity.pdbx_description
1 polymer ?
#
loop_
_entity_poly.entity_id
_entity_poly.type
_entity_poly.pdbx_seq_one_letter_code
_entity_poly.pdbx_strand_id
1 'polypeptide(L)'
;QRCVNSLLEQSYSNIEVIILDDDSSDNTYSISNELSKSDSRVNVIKGKEIPKGWLGKNWACHQLSQKATGDFLLFIDSDTKLKPDLIFDSIKIHINEDLDLLTLFPNRRTSTFIDKIISVTIGWMIFSWIPIFLANTSKLPFLSAAFGQFLLFKKDSYILIGGHQTIKLEILDDFELGRNISRNKLKLKMMNGVKGIDTFSYNTEKEALKGFS
;
A
#
# COMPACT_ATOMS: atom_id res chain seq x y z
N GLN A 1 -14.20 -4.59 4.07
CA GLN A 1 -14.46 -4.85 5.50
C GLN A 1 -13.27 -5.54 6.19
N ARG A 2 -12.75 -6.69 5.68
CA ARG A 2 -11.63 -7.45 6.29
C ARG A 2 -10.39 -6.58 6.53
N CYS A 3 -9.98 -5.77 5.56
CA CYS A 3 -8.85 -4.86 5.66
C CYS A 3 -9.06 -3.88 6.82
N VAL A 4 -10.16 -3.13 6.81
CA VAL A 4 -10.48 -2.13 7.84
C VAL A 4 -10.53 -2.74 9.24
N ASN A 5 -11.20 -3.88 9.41
CA ASN A 5 -11.25 -4.56 10.71
C ASN A 5 -9.83 -4.89 11.22
N SER A 6 -8.93 -5.36 10.34
CA SER A 6 -7.55 -5.65 10.75
C SER A 6 -6.73 -4.41 11.11
N LEU A 7 -7.11 -3.22 10.62
CA LEU A 7 -6.53 -1.94 11.03
C LEU A 7 -7.06 -1.51 12.40
N LEU A 8 -8.36 -1.67 12.65
CA LEU A 8 -8.96 -1.32 13.93
C LEU A 8 -8.53 -2.23 15.09
N GLU A 9 -8.11 -3.47 14.77
CA GLU A 9 -7.56 -4.47 15.71
C GLU A 9 -6.07 -4.29 16.00
N GLN A 10 -5.41 -3.24 15.45
CA GLN A 10 -3.98 -3.01 15.72
C GLN A 10 -3.74 -2.59 17.17
N SER A 11 -2.64 -3.06 17.77
CA SER A 11 -2.19 -2.65 19.10
C SER A 11 -1.78 -1.16 19.16
N TYR A 12 -1.39 -0.57 18.04
CA TYR A 12 -1.14 0.86 17.90
C TYR A 12 -2.46 1.60 17.66
N SER A 13 -2.99 2.25 18.68
CA SER A 13 -4.33 2.84 18.69
C SER A 13 -4.42 4.25 18.09
N ASN A 14 -3.30 4.98 18.03
CA ASN A 14 -3.28 6.35 17.48
C ASN A 14 -3.25 6.35 15.95
N ILE A 15 -4.34 5.87 15.35
CA ILE A 15 -4.53 5.78 13.90
C ILE A 15 -5.84 6.46 13.48
N GLU A 16 -5.83 7.02 12.30
CA GLU A 16 -7.03 7.34 11.52
C GLU A 16 -7.07 6.43 10.28
N VAL A 17 -8.24 5.96 9.92
CA VAL A 17 -8.47 5.12 8.75
C VAL A 17 -9.35 5.89 7.77
N ILE A 18 -8.79 6.28 6.64
CA ILE A 18 -9.52 7.02 5.61
C ILE A 18 -9.83 6.07 4.45
N ILE A 19 -11.11 5.91 4.16
CA ILE A 19 -11.60 5.08 3.06
C ILE A 19 -12.14 6.00 1.98
N LEU A 20 -11.64 5.86 0.76
CA LEU A 20 -12.20 6.54 -0.39
C LEU A 20 -13.04 5.56 -1.21
N ASP A 21 -14.29 5.89 -1.41
CA ASP A 21 -15.19 5.20 -2.31
C ASP A 21 -15.13 5.89 -3.69
N ASP A 22 -14.64 5.15 -4.68
CA ASP A 22 -14.46 5.63 -6.05
C ASP A 22 -15.65 5.19 -6.92
N ASP A 23 -16.85 5.65 -6.54
CA ASP A 23 -18.12 5.38 -7.20
C ASP A 23 -18.48 3.89 -7.32
N SER A 24 -18.38 3.17 -6.20
CA SER A 24 -18.69 1.74 -6.15
C SER A 24 -20.16 1.48 -6.50
N SER A 25 -20.40 0.54 -7.41
CA SER A 25 -21.74 0.11 -7.83
C SER A 25 -22.36 -0.99 -6.94
N ASP A 26 -21.58 -1.49 -5.98
CA ASP A 26 -21.98 -2.51 -5.02
C ASP A 26 -22.22 -1.94 -3.60
N ASN A 27 -22.32 -2.79 -2.58
CA ASN A 27 -22.54 -2.38 -1.21
C ASN A 27 -21.29 -1.78 -0.51
N THR A 28 -20.18 -1.54 -1.20
CA THR A 28 -18.91 -1.08 -0.61
C THR A 28 -19.09 0.23 0.16
N TYR A 29 -19.74 1.23 -0.43
CA TYR A 29 -20.01 2.50 0.25
C TYR A 29 -20.88 2.34 1.50
N SER A 30 -21.94 1.53 1.42
CA SER A 30 -22.84 1.27 2.57
C SER A 30 -22.10 0.63 3.74
N ILE A 31 -21.33 -0.42 3.46
CA ILE A 31 -20.51 -1.14 4.45
C ILE A 31 -19.46 -0.20 5.08
N SER A 32 -18.80 0.60 4.26
CA SER A 32 -17.79 1.56 4.75
C SER A 32 -18.41 2.62 5.66
N ASN A 33 -19.60 3.10 5.30
CA ASN A 33 -20.34 4.10 6.08
C ASN A 33 -20.87 3.52 7.41
N GLU A 34 -21.23 2.24 7.46
CA GLU A 34 -21.56 1.56 8.72
C GLU A 34 -20.33 1.45 9.64
N LEU A 35 -19.16 1.13 9.09
CA LEU A 35 -17.90 1.10 9.85
C LEU A 35 -17.57 2.48 10.43
N SER A 36 -17.75 3.55 9.68
CA SER A 36 -17.48 4.92 10.18
C SER A 36 -18.43 5.35 11.28
N LYS A 37 -19.65 4.80 11.32
CA LYS A 37 -20.59 5.04 12.44
C LYS A 37 -20.25 4.24 13.69
N SER A 38 -19.58 3.10 13.53
CA SER A 38 -19.24 2.19 14.64
C SER A 38 -17.90 2.52 15.29
N ASP A 39 -16.96 3.16 14.57
CA ASP A 39 -15.63 3.51 15.08
C ASP A 39 -15.21 4.91 14.59
N SER A 40 -14.99 5.81 15.53
CA SER A 40 -14.65 7.21 15.25
C SER A 40 -13.31 7.41 14.54
N ARG A 41 -12.45 6.40 14.51
CA ARG A 41 -11.18 6.41 13.76
C ARG A 41 -11.38 6.25 12.25
N VAL A 42 -12.57 5.80 11.81
CA VAL A 42 -12.88 5.56 10.40
C VAL A 42 -13.57 6.76 9.78
N ASN A 43 -12.99 7.29 8.73
CA ASN A 43 -13.54 8.38 7.92
C ASN A 43 -13.75 7.90 6.48
N VAL A 44 -14.97 8.05 5.96
CA VAL A 44 -15.32 7.67 4.58
C VAL A 44 -15.52 8.91 3.74
N ILE A 45 -14.82 8.97 2.63
CA ILE A 45 -14.95 10.07 1.66
C ILE A 45 -15.36 9.52 0.29
N LYS A 46 -16.12 10.30 -0.45
CA LYS A 46 -16.41 10.02 -1.86
C LYS A 46 -15.27 10.54 -2.73
N GLY A 47 -14.83 9.71 -3.67
CA GLY A 47 -13.88 10.11 -4.71
C GLY A 47 -14.45 11.23 -5.58
N LYS A 48 -13.57 12.13 -6.02
CA LYS A 48 -13.90 13.12 -7.04
C LYS A 48 -13.66 12.53 -8.41
N GLU A 49 -14.37 13.03 -9.41
CA GLU A 49 -14.17 12.68 -10.81
C GLU A 49 -12.68 12.68 -11.20
N ILE A 50 -12.27 11.66 -11.94
CA ILE A 50 -10.87 11.46 -12.33
C ILE A 50 -10.46 12.54 -13.34
N PRO A 51 -9.50 13.43 -13.02
CA PRO A 51 -9.06 14.44 -13.95
C PRO A 51 -8.31 13.82 -15.15
N LYS A 52 -8.36 14.49 -16.29
CA LYS A 52 -7.57 14.08 -17.46
C LYS A 52 -6.08 13.95 -17.09
N GLY A 53 -5.47 12.84 -17.46
CA GLY A 53 -4.06 12.57 -17.20
C GLY A 53 -3.78 11.92 -15.84
N TRP A 54 -4.79 11.29 -15.22
CA TRP A 54 -4.64 10.49 -14.03
C TRP A 54 -5.15 9.05 -14.24
N LEU A 55 -4.50 8.10 -13.59
CA LEU A 55 -5.06 6.77 -13.34
C LEU A 55 -5.91 6.80 -12.06
N GLY A 56 -6.99 6.01 -12.04
CA GLY A 56 -7.95 5.99 -10.94
C GLY A 56 -7.30 5.75 -9.58
N LYS A 57 -6.47 4.71 -9.45
CA LYS A 57 -5.76 4.40 -8.21
C LYS A 57 -4.88 5.56 -7.73
N ASN A 58 -4.08 6.15 -8.63
CA ASN A 58 -3.17 7.25 -8.29
C ASN A 58 -3.94 8.51 -7.84
N TRP A 59 -5.09 8.77 -8.50
CA TRP A 59 -5.97 9.86 -8.11
C TRP A 59 -6.62 9.61 -6.75
N ALA A 60 -7.10 8.41 -6.47
CA ALA A 60 -7.64 8.03 -5.18
C ALA A 60 -6.60 8.19 -4.06
N CYS A 61 -5.39 7.65 -4.24
CA CYS A 61 -4.30 7.77 -3.27
C CYS A 61 -3.89 9.25 -3.05
N HIS A 62 -3.88 10.06 -4.11
CA HIS A 62 -3.63 11.49 -3.98
C HIS A 62 -4.70 12.18 -3.11
N GLN A 63 -5.99 11.91 -3.36
CA GLN A 63 -7.07 12.48 -2.55
C GLN A 63 -6.99 12.04 -1.07
N LEU A 64 -6.69 10.77 -0.82
CA LEU A 64 -6.48 10.22 0.53
C LEU A 64 -5.36 10.94 1.26
N SER A 65 -4.21 11.14 0.59
CA SER A 65 -3.07 11.84 1.19
C SER A 65 -3.36 13.30 1.59
N GLN A 66 -4.24 13.97 0.83
CA GLN A 66 -4.67 15.34 1.14
C GLN A 66 -5.61 15.44 2.36
N LYS A 67 -6.23 14.33 2.75
CA LYS A 67 -7.14 14.26 3.89
C LYS A 67 -6.46 13.76 5.16
N ALA A 68 -5.38 13.03 5.02
CA ALA A 68 -4.64 12.46 6.14
C ALA A 68 -3.98 13.54 7.00
N THR A 69 -4.14 13.44 8.32
CA THR A 69 -3.64 14.40 9.30
C THR A 69 -2.40 13.91 10.05
N GLY A 70 -2.17 12.59 10.11
CA GLY A 70 -1.07 11.97 10.84
C GLY A 70 0.33 12.32 10.30
N ASP A 71 1.36 12.10 11.13
CA ASP A 71 2.77 12.30 10.77
C ASP A 71 3.30 11.21 9.85
N PHE A 72 2.63 10.05 9.83
CA PHE A 72 2.90 8.93 8.94
C PHE A 72 1.70 8.67 8.02
N LEU A 73 1.99 8.39 6.76
CA LEU A 73 1.00 7.98 5.77
C LEU A 73 1.20 6.50 5.45
N LEU A 74 0.24 5.67 5.80
CA LEU A 74 0.23 4.25 5.46
C LEU A 74 -0.78 3.97 4.35
N PHE A 75 -0.29 3.69 3.14
CA PHE A 75 -1.14 3.22 2.05
C PHE A 75 -1.22 1.70 2.07
N ILE A 76 -2.44 1.18 1.98
CA ILE A 76 -2.73 -0.25 2.02
C ILE A 76 -3.79 -0.57 0.96
N ASP A 77 -3.57 -1.65 0.21
CA ASP A 77 -4.58 -2.17 -0.72
C ASP A 77 -5.75 -2.81 0.04
N SER A 78 -6.97 -2.69 -0.47
CA SER A 78 -8.21 -3.12 0.19
C SER A 78 -8.34 -4.63 0.39
N ASP A 79 -7.54 -5.43 -0.34
CA ASP A 79 -7.46 -6.89 -0.23
C ASP A 79 -6.46 -7.38 0.83
N THR A 80 -5.87 -6.47 1.59
CA THR A 80 -4.84 -6.74 2.59
C THR A 80 -5.44 -7.01 3.97
N LYS A 81 -4.80 -7.88 4.74
CA LYS A 81 -5.08 -8.12 6.16
C LYS A 81 -3.80 -8.06 6.97
N LEU A 82 -3.76 -7.24 8.00
CA LEU A 82 -2.61 -7.07 8.89
C LEU A 82 -2.74 -7.91 10.15
N LYS A 83 -1.61 -8.34 10.72
CA LYS A 83 -1.52 -8.88 12.08
C LYS A 83 -1.55 -7.75 13.11
N PRO A 84 -2.02 -8.01 14.36
CA PRO A 84 -2.31 -6.96 15.35
C PRO A 84 -1.16 -6.01 15.70
N ASP A 85 0.10 -6.47 15.69
CA ASP A 85 1.25 -5.66 16.13
C ASP A 85 2.03 -5.03 14.98
N LEU A 86 1.58 -5.26 13.73
CA LEU A 86 2.38 -4.90 12.56
C LEU A 86 2.63 -3.39 12.44
N ILE A 87 1.61 -2.56 12.68
CA ILE A 87 1.75 -1.10 12.58
C ILE A 87 2.69 -0.61 13.68
N PHE A 88 2.54 -1.11 14.92
CA PHE A 88 3.42 -0.75 16.04
C PHE A 88 4.88 -1.07 15.73
N ASP A 89 5.17 -2.28 15.30
CA ASP A 89 6.53 -2.72 14.95
C ASP A 89 7.08 -1.93 13.77
N SER A 90 6.26 -1.65 12.77
CA SER A 90 6.65 -0.87 11.58
C SER A 90 7.01 0.57 11.93
N ILE A 91 6.21 1.24 12.76
CA ILE A 91 6.51 2.60 13.23
C ILE A 91 7.78 2.62 14.08
N LYS A 92 7.94 1.63 14.97
CA LYS A 92 9.16 1.50 15.79
C LYS A 92 10.42 1.38 14.94
N ILE A 93 10.40 0.53 13.90
CA ILE A 93 11.50 0.39 12.95
C ILE A 93 11.74 1.69 12.18
N HIS A 94 10.66 2.30 11.70
CA HIS A 94 10.71 3.54 10.94
C HIS A 94 11.39 4.67 11.70
N ILE A 95 11.05 4.83 12.98
CA ILE A 95 11.62 5.86 13.86
C ILE A 95 13.07 5.51 14.22
N ASN A 96 13.35 4.27 14.65
CA ASN A 96 14.68 3.86 15.11
C ASN A 96 15.75 3.97 14.01
N GLU A 97 15.36 3.74 12.76
CA GLU A 97 16.29 3.79 11.63
C GLU A 97 16.21 5.11 10.85
N ASP A 98 15.35 6.05 11.29
CA ASP A 98 15.09 7.34 10.63
C ASP A 98 14.80 7.15 9.15
N LEU A 99 13.78 6.34 8.85
CA LEU A 99 13.37 6.02 7.48
C LEU A 99 12.43 7.09 6.91
N ASP A 100 12.38 7.19 5.59
CA ASP A 100 11.43 8.01 4.85
C ASP A 100 10.30 7.16 4.24
N LEU A 101 10.62 5.90 3.87
CA LEU A 101 9.67 4.89 3.42
C LEU A 101 10.06 3.51 3.94
N LEU A 102 9.12 2.86 4.62
CA LEU A 102 9.17 1.43 4.91
C LEU A 102 8.12 0.72 4.05
N THR A 103 8.54 -0.34 3.34
CA THR A 103 7.65 -1.19 2.57
C THR A 103 7.86 -2.65 2.92
N LEU A 104 6.77 -3.42 2.91
CA LEU A 104 6.78 -4.82 3.34
C LEU A 104 6.26 -5.73 2.22
N PHE A 105 7.04 -6.76 1.90
CA PHE A 105 6.60 -7.82 0.97
C PHE A 105 5.57 -8.71 1.66
N PRO A 106 4.32 -8.82 1.14
CA PRO A 106 3.24 -9.56 1.80
C PRO A 106 3.31 -11.06 1.56
N ASN A 107 2.57 -11.82 2.38
CA ASN A 107 2.20 -13.18 2.10
C ASN A 107 0.98 -13.22 1.18
N ARG A 108 1.14 -13.63 -0.06
CA ARG A 108 0.04 -13.75 -1.01
C ARG A 108 -0.71 -15.06 -0.80
N ARG A 109 -1.95 -14.96 -0.33
CA ARG A 109 -2.88 -16.08 -0.16
C ARG A 109 -3.55 -16.38 -1.49
N THR A 110 -3.05 -17.39 -2.17
CA THR A 110 -3.55 -17.84 -3.47
C THR A 110 -4.64 -18.87 -3.28
N SER A 111 -5.76 -18.73 -4.01
CA SER A 111 -6.90 -19.65 -3.95
C SER A 111 -6.90 -20.70 -5.06
N THR A 112 -6.23 -20.41 -6.19
CA THR A 112 -6.19 -21.29 -7.37
C THR A 112 -4.75 -21.72 -7.70
N PHE A 113 -4.62 -22.84 -8.43
CA PHE A 113 -3.31 -23.33 -8.87
C PHE A 113 -2.61 -22.36 -9.83
N ILE A 114 -3.35 -21.78 -10.76
CA ILE A 114 -2.84 -20.79 -11.72
C ILE A 114 -2.32 -19.55 -10.98
N ASP A 115 -3.09 -19.01 -10.04
CA ASP A 115 -2.69 -17.86 -9.23
C ASP A 115 -1.42 -18.16 -8.41
N LYS A 116 -1.28 -19.39 -7.91
CA LYS A 116 -0.05 -19.81 -7.22
C LYS A 116 1.17 -19.77 -8.14
N ILE A 117 1.05 -20.30 -9.36
CA ILE A 117 2.14 -20.25 -10.34
C ILE A 117 2.51 -18.81 -10.68
N ILE A 118 1.52 -17.99 -11.00
CA ILE A 118 1.73 -16.55 -11.33
C ILE A 118 2.42 -15.84 -10.15
N SER A 119 1.92 -16.04 -8.93
CA SER A 119 2.48 -15.39 -7.73
C SER A 119 3.94 -15.79 -7.47
N VAL A 120 4.26 -17.08 -7.62
CA VAL A 120 5.65 -17.57 -7.47
C VAL A 120 6.54 -17.02 -8.57
N THR A 121 6.06 -16.97 -9.81
CA THR A 121 6.81 -16.44 -10.96
C THR A 121 7.10 -14.96 -10.81
N ILE A 122 6.09 -14.17 -10.42
CA ILE A 122 6.26 -12.72 -10.16
C ILE A 122 7.24 -12.50 -9.01
N GLY A 123 7.08 -13.23 -7.90
CA GLY A 123 8.00 -13.13 -6.77
C GLY A 123 9.44 -13.48 -7.15
N TRP A 124 9.62 -14.58 -7.88
CA TRP A 124 10.94 -14.97 -8.40
C TRP A 124 11.53 -13.89 -9.32
N MET A 125 10.74 -13.34 -10.23
CA MET A 125 11.17 -12.29 -11.16
C MET A 125 11.61 -11.03 -10.39
N ILE A 126 10.78 -10.55 -9.45
CA ILE A 126 11.09 -9.35 -8.65
C ILE A 126 12.39 -9.55 -7.86
N PHE A 127 12.52 -10.65 -7.11
CA PHE A 127 13.70 -10.87 -6.27
C PHE A 127 14.98 -11.24 -7.04
N SER A 128 14.85 -11.75 -8.26
CA SER A 128 15.98 -11.97 -9.16
C SER A 128 16.53 -10.66 -9.72
N TRP A 129 15.65 -9.67 -9.95
CA TRP A 129 16.05 -8.36 -10.50
C TRP A 129 16.39 -7.34 -9.42
N ILE A 130 15.73 -7.42 -8.26
CA ILE A 130 15.89 -6.47 -7.14
C ILE A 130 16.12 -7.28 -5.86
N PRO A 131 17.35 -7.78 -5.62
CA PRO A 131 17.65 -8.45 -4.36
C PRO A 131 17.44 -7.48 -3.18
N ILE A 132 16.68 -7.88 -2.17
CA ILE A 132 16.31 -7.05 -1.02
C ILE A 132 17.54 -6.41 -0.37
N PHE A 133 18.65 -7.15 -0.26
CA PHE A 133 19.88 -6.62 0.29
C PHE A 133 20.41 -5.42 -0.52
N LEU A 134 20.43 -5.55 -1.85
CA LEU A 134 20.89 -4.46 -2.72
C LEU A 134 19.90 -3.28 -2.72
N ALA A 135 18.60 -3.54 -2.67
CA ALA A 135 17.58 -2.51 -2.57
C ALA A 135 17.75 -1.64 -1.31
N ASN A 136 18.14 -2.25 -0.19
CA ASN A 136 18.32 -1.57 1.09
C ASN A 136 19.68 -0.89 1.26
N THR A 137 20.70 -1.33 0.53
CA THR A 137 22.08 -0.81 0.68
C THR A 137 22.51 0.10 -0.48
N SER A 138 21.91 -0.08 -1.64
CA SER A 138 22.23 0.70 -2.84
C SER A 138 21.47 2.02 -2.84
N LYS A 139 22.16 3.06 -3.27
CA LYS A 139 21.55 4.39 -3.54
C LYS A 139 21.10 4.53 -5.00
N LEU A 140 21.09 3.43 -5.75
CA LEU A 140 20.72 3.44 -7.17
C LEU A 140 19.20 3.33 -7.32
N PRO A 141 18.52 4.31 -7.92
CA PRO A 141 17.05 4.33 -7.99
C PRO A 141 16.44 3.11 -8.70
N PHE A 142 17.15 2.51 -9.67
CA PHE A 142 16.64 1.35 -10.40
C PHE A 142 16.61 0.06 -9.56
N LEU A 143 17.37 0.00 -8.46
CA LEU A 143 17.31 -1.10 -7.48
C LEU A 143 16.29 -0.85 -6.37
N SER A 144 15.67 0.32 -6.33
CA SER A 144 14.66 0.65 -5.34
C SER A 144 13.29 0.19 -5.83
N ALA A 145 12.61 -0.54 -4.99
CA ALA A 145 11.24 -0.98 -5.23
C ALA A 145 10.43 -0.82 -3.94
N ALA A 146 9.14 -0.69 -4.10
CA ALA A 146 8.21 -0.73 -2.99
C ALA A 146 7.03 -1.63 -3.36
N PHE A 147 6.26 -2.06 -2.38
CA PHE A 147 5.10 -2.95 -2.55
C PHE A 147 3.85 -2.22 -2.10
N GLY A 148 2.91 -2.01 -3.03
CA GLY A 148 1.68 -1.24 -2.85
C GLY A 148 0.79 -1.72 -1.71
N GLN A 149 0.94 -2.99 -1.30
CA GLN A 149 0.20 -3.59 -0.19
C GLN A 149 0.58 -3.01 1.17
N PHE A 150 1.75 -2.38 1.30
CA PHE A 150 2.18 -1.70 2.53
C PHE A 150 3.25 -0.66 2.25
N LEU A 151 2.86 0.60 2.22
CA LEU A 151 3.73 1.75 2.02
C LEU A 151 3.60 2.71 3.20
N LEU A 152 4.52 2.64 4.15
CA LEU A 152 4.55 3.52 5.31
C LEU A 152 5.55 4.65 5.07
N PHE A 153 5.04 5.83 4.75
CA PHE A 153 5.82 7.04 4.53
C PHE A 153 5.86 7.93 5.78
N LYS A 154 7.00 8.60 5.99
CA LYS A 154 7.02 9.85 6.73
C LYS A 154 6.30 10.91 5.88
N LYS A 155 5.32 11.61 6.44
CA LYS A 155 4.46 12.53 5.68
C LYS A 155 5.26 13.62 4.96
N ASP A 156 6.24 14.21 5.64
CA ASP A 156 7.09 15.24 5.04
C ASP A 156 7.87 14.72 3.83
N SER A 157 8.38 13.48 3.91
CA SER A 157 9.11 12.84 2.82
C SER A 157 8.21 12.53 1.62
N TYR A 158 6.95 12.09 1.89
CA TYR A 158 5.96 11.90 0.84
C TYR A 158 5.62 13.22 0.13
N ILE A 159 5.46 14.32 0.88
CA ILE A 159 5.23 15.65 0.32
C ILE A 159 6.44 16.11 -0.49
N LEU A 160 7.66 15.92 0.04
CA LEU A 160 8.90 16.32 -0.60
C LEU A 160 9.07 15.68 -2.00
N ILE A 161 8.75 14.39 -2.14
CA ILE A 161 8.82 13.70 -3.44
C ILE A 161 7.64 14.03 -4.37
N GLY A 162 6.67 14.83 -3.91
CA GLY A 162 5.45 15.19 -4.63
C GLY A 162 4.39 14.10 -4.67
N GLY A 163 4.58 13.00 -3.92
CA GLY A 163 3.61 11.91 -3.76
C GLY A 163 3.04 11.37 -5.08
N HIS A 164 1.79 10.93 -5.06
CA HIS A 164 1.10 10.39 -6.25
C HIS A 164 0.90 11.43 -7.36
N GLN A 165 1.07 12.73 -7.07
CA GLN A 165 0.98 13.77 -8.10
C GLN A 165 2.10 13.67 -9.14
N THR A 166 3.27 13.15 -8.78
CA THR A 166 4.40 12.99 -9.72
C THR A 166 4.33 11.74 -10.57
N ILE A 167 3.43 10.80 -10.21
CA ILE A 167 3.31 9.49 -10.84
C ILE A 167 1.90 9.23 -11.40
N LYS A 168 1.19 10.28 -11.84
CA LYS A 168 -0.23 10.27 -12.25
C LYS A 168 -0.60 9.15 -13.20
N LEU A 169 0.26 8.83 -14.16
CA LEU A 169 0.04 7.85 -15.25
C LEU A 169 0.87 6.57 -15.08
N GLU A 170 1.59 6.41 -13.97
CA GLU A 170 2.38 5.23 -13.74
C GLU A 170 1.49 4.06 -13.27
N ILE A 171 1.59 2.92 -13.97
CA ILE A 171 0.85 1.70 -13.62
C ILE A 171 1.49 1.03 -12.39
N LEU A 172 2.81 1.06 -12.29
CA LEU A 172 3.59 0.57 -11.16
C LEU A 172 3.87 1.73 -10.20
N ASP A 173 2.80 2.25 -9.60
CA ASP A 173 2.82 3.40 -8.70
C ASP A 173 3.78 3.20 -7.51
N ASP A 174 3.76 2.04 -6.92
CA ASP A 174 4.59 1.66 -5.78
C ASP A 174 6.09 1.64 -6.13
N PHE A 175 6.46 1.04 -7.26
CA PHE A 175 7.85 1.03 -7.72
C PHE A 175 8.35 2.45 -7.98
N GLU A 176 7.55 3.28 -8.63
CA GLU A 176 7.99 4.63 -8.97
C GLU A 176 8.05 5.55 -7.74
N LEU A 177 7.16 5.38 -6.76
CA LEU A 177 7.29 6.04 -5.46
C LEU A 177 8.58 5.63 -4.74
N GLY A 178 8.92 4.33 -4.72
CA GLY A 178 10.18 3.84 -4.17
C GLY A 178 11.40 4.45 -4.87
N ARG A 179 11.37 4.57 -6.21
CA ARG A 179 12.42 5.22 -6.98
C ARG A 179 12.54 6.71 -6.69
N ASN A 180 11.40 7.41 -6.49
CA ASN A 180 11.39 8.82 -6.16
C ASN A 180 11.99 9.10 -4.78
N ILE A 181 11.78 8.22 -3.79
CA ILE A 181 12.50 8.25 -2.51
C ILE A 181 14.02 8.20 -2.74
N SER A 182 14.50 7.23 -3.52
CA SER A 182 15.94 7.08 -3.79
C SER A 182 16.52 8.22 -4.62
N ARG A 183 15.80 8.73 -5.63
CA ARG A 183 16.22 9.91 -6.43
C ARG A 183 16.44 11.15 -5.57
N ASN A 184 15.62 11.31 -4.53
CA ASN A 184 15.75 12.40 -3.56
C ASN A 184 16.73 12.09 -2.42
N LYS A 185 17.50 10.99 -2.50
CA LYS A 185 18.48 10.56 -1.49
C LYS A 185 17.89 10.29 -0.11
N LEU A 186 16.60 9.99 -0.07
CA LEU A 186 15.86 9.60 1.12
C LEU A 186 16.06 8.11 1.43
N LYS A 187 15.77 7.71 2.67
CA LYS A 187 15.99 6.35 3.17
C LYS A 187 14.77 5.47 2.93
N LEU A 188 14.89 4.52 2.02
CA LEU A 188 13.95 3.45 1.80
C LEU A 188 14.41 2.16 2.46
N LYS A 189 13.51 1.46 3.12
CA LYS A 189 13.73 0.09 3.59
C LYS A 189 12.65 -0.85 3.12
N MET A 190 13.06 -1.93 2.48
CA MET A 190 12.22 -3.05 2.09
C MET A 190 12.44 -4.22 3.04
N MET A 191 11.36 -4.78 3.59
CA MET A 191 11.44 -5.91 4.51
C MET A 191 10.47 -7.03 4.12
N ASN A 192 10.76 -8.22 4.63
CA ASN A 192 9.88 -9.37 4.47
C ASN A 192 8.72 -9.26 5.48
N GLY A 193 7.51 -9.03 4.97
CA GLY A 193 6.26 -8.92 5.73
C GLY A 193 5.41 -10.19 5.75
N VAL A 194 5.90 -11.32 5.22
CA VAL A 194 5.12 -12.58 5.06
C VAL A 194 4.46 -13.06 6.35
N LYS A 195 5.05 -12.79 7.51
CA LYS A 195 4.46 -13.14 8.81
C LYS A 195 3.45 -12.12 9.33
N GLY A 196 3.44 -10.91 8.79
CA GLY A 196 2.64 -9.77 9.27
C GLY A 196 1.50 -9.35 8.35
N ILE A 197 1.61 -9.64 7.04
CA ILE A 197 0.65 -9.18 6.03
C ILE A 197 0.20 -10.34 5.18
N ASP A 198 -1.10 -10.56 5.10
CA ASP A 198 -1.74 -11.44 4.12
C ASP A 198 -2.47 -10.58 3.08
N THR A 199 -2.26 -10.86 1.79
CA THR A 199 -3.07 -10.34 0.68
C THR A 199 -3.88 -11.47 0.06
N PHE A 200 -5.10 -11.16 -0.34
CA PHE A 200 -6.04 -12.15 -0.84
C PHE A 200 -6.22 -11.96 -2.34
N SER A 201 -5.91 -13.00 -3.05
CA SER A 201 -6.02 -13.05 -4.50
C SER A 201 -7.46 -13.31 -4.95
N TYR A 202 -7.65 -13.31 -6.27
CA TYR A 202 -8.93 -13.56 -6.91
C TYR A 202 -9.54 -14.92 -6.51
N ASN A 203 -10.87 -14.97 -6.36
CA ASN A 203 -11.57 -16.18 -5.94
C ASN A 203 -11.75 -17.21 -7.08
N THR A 204 -11.61 -16.79 -8.33
CA THR A 204 -11.77 -17.65 -9.51
C THR A 204 -10.60 -17.49 -10.48
N GLU A 205 -10.28 -18.57 -11.24
CA GLU A 205 -9.24 -18.54 -12.27
C GLU A 205 -9.52 -17.49 -13.37
N LYS A 206 -10.80 -17.29 -13.69
CA LYS A 206 -11.24 -16.33 -14.71
C LYS A 206 -11.00 -14.89 -14.27
N GLU A 207 -11.22 -14.58 -12.99
CA GLU A 207 -10.90 -13.28 -12.41
C GLU A 207 -9.38 -13.05 -12.34
N ALA A 208 -8.61 -14.08 -11.96
CA ALA A 208 -7.16 -14.02 -11.94
C ALA A 208 -6.59 -13.68 -13.31
N LEU A 209 -7.01 -14.38 -14.36
CA LEU A 209 -6.57 -14.12 -15.73
C LEU A 209 -6.95 -12.70 -16.21
N LYS A 210 -8.14 -12.22 -15.85
CA LYS A 210 -8.61 -10.88 -16.22
C LYS A 210 -7.88 -9.75 -15.48
N GLY A 211 -7.45 -10.01 -14.26
CA GLY A 211 -6.70 -9.01 -13.45
C GLY A 211 -5.24 -8.86 -13.87
N PHE A 212 -4.69 -9.81 -14.64
CA PHE A 212 -3.33 -9.76 -15.19
C PHE A 212 -3.28 -9.43 -16.70
N SER A 213 -4.42 -9.25 -17.36
CA SER A 213 -4.52 -8.82 -18.77
C SER A 213 -4.75 -7.31 -18.87
#